data_e0f23a486d5331af7bc3b2f3785ace58
#
_entry.id   e0f23a486d5331af7bc3b2f3785ace58
#
_cell.length_a   1.000
_cell.length_b   1.000
_cell.length_c   1.000
_cell.angle_alpha   90.00
_cell.angle_beta   90.00
_cell.angle_gamma   90.00
#
_symmetry.space_group_name_H-M   'P 1'
#
loop_
_entity.id
_entity.type
_entity.pdbx_description
1 polymer ?
#
loop_
_entity_poly.entity_id
_entity_poly.type
_entity_poly.pdbx_seq_one_letter_code
_entity_poly.pdbx_strand_id
1 'polypeptide(L)'
;MANNETARLAVLIDADNASASVVKELLEEVAKYGTATVKRAYGDWTTTNLVGWKEHLHRHAIQPMQQFAYTKGKNSTDSAFIIDAMDLLYAGNLDGFCLVSSDSDFTRLATRMREAGKVVYGFGERKTPEPFIAACDKFIFLEVLKRPAEAAAPVSVSGVPDLKGLLTHAIAETSRAVSLQPELSIAAA
;
A
#
# COMPACT_ATOMS: atom_id res chain seq x y z
N MET A 1 3.70 -20.84 20.79
CA MET A 1 4.32 -20.58 19.48
C MET A 1 3.31 -19.76 18.70
N ALA A 2 3.58 -18.51 18.42
CA ALA A 2 2.70 -17.70 17.60
C ALA A 2 2.75 -18.27 16.17
N ASN A 3 1.62 -18.81 15.68
CA ASN A 3 1.47 -19.15 14.28
C ASN A 3 1.64 -17.87 13.50
N ASN A 4 2.77 -17.74 12.82
CA ASN A 4 3.04 -16.62 11.92
C ASN A 4 2.38 -16.91 10.56
N GLU A 5 1.06 -17.23 10.58
CA GLU A 5 0.30 -17.41 9.36
C GLU A 5 0.12 -16.04 8.70
N THR A 6 0.66 -15.90 7.52
CA THR A 6 0.49 -14.68 6.71
C THR A 6 -0.99 -14.52 6.36
N ALA A 7 -1.55 -13.34 6.61
CA ALA A 7 -2.96 -13.04 6.35
C ALA A 7 -3.35 -13.39 4.90
N ARG A 8 -4.49 -14.06 4.73
CA ARG A 8 -5.03 -14.47 3.42
C ARG A 8 -5.96 -13.37 2.89
N LEU A 9 -5.60 -12.77 1.78
CA LEU A 9 -6.29 -11.63 1.21
C LEU A 9 -6.98 -11.96 -0.11
N ALA A 10 -8.17 -11.38 -0.33
CA ALA A 10 -8.77 -11.28 -1.66
C ALA A 10 -8.47 -9.91 -2.26
N VAL A 11 -7.93 -9.89 -3.46
CA VAL A 11 -7.71 -8.68 -4.26
C VAL A 11 -8.78 -8.62 -5.35
N LEU A 12 -9.69 -7.67 -5.22
CA LEU A 12 -10.83 -7.47 -6.10
C LEU A 12 -10.65 -6.13 -6.81
N ILE A 13 -10.56 -6.18 -8.14
CA ILE A 13 -10.17 -5.03 -8.96
C ILE A 13 -11.33 -4.66 -9.87
N ASP A 14 -11.79 -3.44 -9.77
CA ASP A 14 -12.70 -2.83 -10.73
C ASP A 14 -11.88 -2.36 -11.95
N ALA A 15 -11.85 -3.19 -12.99
CA ALA A 15 -11.02 -2.95 -14.17
C ALA A 15 -11.55 -1.84 -15.08
N ASP A 16 -12.83 -1.50 -14.98
CA ASP A 16 -13.43 -0.39 -15.74
C ASP A 16 -12.95 0.96 -15.20
N ASN A 17 -12.61 1.04 -13.90
CA ASN A 17 -12.16 2.25 -13.22
C ASN A 17 -10.66 2.26 -12.84
N ALA A 18 -9.98 1.11 -12.88
CA ALA A 18 -8.56 1.01 -12.55
C ALA A 18 -7.70 0.84 -13.81
N SER A 19 -6.50 1.43 -13.80
CA SER A 19 -5.54 1.24 -14.89
C SER A 19 -4.72 -0.02 -14.71
N ALA A 20 -4.58 -0.83 -15.78
CA ALA A 20 -3.72 -2.01 -15.79
C ALA A 20 -2.24 -1.70 -15.48
N SER A 21 -1.79 -0.47 -15.76
CA SER A 21 -0.40 -0.06 -15.57
C SER A 21 0.08 -0.04 -14.12
N VAL A 22 -0.83 -0.08 -13.14
CA VAL A 22 -0.48 -0.07 -11.69
C VAL A 22 -0.55 -1.44 -11.04
N VAL A 23 -0.92 -2.47 -11.80
CA VAL A 23 -1.20 -3.81 -11.24
C VAL A 23 0.01 -4.42 -10.55
N LYS A 24 1.20 -4.24 -11.12
CA LYS A 24 2.45 -4.76 -10.54
C LYS A 24 2.70 -4.12 -9.17
N GLU A 25 2.74 -2.81 -9.11
CA GLU A 25 3.00 -2.03 -7.90
C GLU A 25 1.90 -2.24 -6.85
N LEU A 26 0.64 -2.37 -7.30
CA LEU A 26 -0.49 -2.73 -6.45
C LEU A 26 -0.26 -4.07 -5.74
N LEU A 27 0.12 -5.12 -6.49
CA LEU A 27 0.34 -6.45 -5.91
C LEU A 27 1.58 -6.49 -5.00
N GLU A 28 2.62 -5.72 -5.32
CA GLU A 28 3.78 -5.52 -4.45
C GLU A 28 3.40 -4.82 -3.14
N GLU A 29 2.49 -3.84 -3.20
CA GLU A 29 1.97 -3.19 -1.98
C GLU A 29 1.11 -4.15 -1.16
N VAL A 30 0.20 -4.90 -1.80
CA VAL A 30 -0.64 -5.92 -1.14
C VAL A 30 0.20 -6.97 -0.42
N ALA A 31 1.32 -7.38 -1.01
CA ALA A 31 2.22 -8.39 -0.42
C ALA A 31 2.81 -7.96 0.95
N LYS A 32 2.79 -6.66 1.27
CA LYS A 32 3.21 -6.15 2.60
C LYS A 32 2.18 -6.46 3.69
N TYR A 33 0.93 -6.69 3.33
CA TYR A 33 -0.18 -6.92 4.27
C TYR A 33 -0.58 -8.39 4.38
N GLY A 34 -0.26 -9.20 3.37
CA GLY A 34 -0.63 -10.60 3.38
C GLY A 34 -0.41 -11.28 2.03
N THR A 35 -0.90 -12.50 1.93
CA THR A 35 -0.87 -13.30 0.70
C THR A 35 -2.15 -13.12 -0.09
N ALA A 36 -2.08 -12.62 -1.32
CA ALA A 36 -3.20 -12.53 -2.24
C ALA A 36 -3.61 -13.93 -2.74
N THR A 37 -4.47 -14.63 -1.99
CA THR A 37 -4.96 -15.98 -2.32
C THR A 37 -6.05 -15.97 -3.37
N VAL A 38 -6.81 -14.88 -3.45
CA VAL A 38 -7.81 -14.63 -4.50
C VAL A 38 -7.44 -13.33 -5.20
N LYS A 39 -7.38 -13.36 -6.54
CA LYS A 39 -7.14 -12.17 -7.38
C LYS A 39 -8.15 -12.20 -8.52
N ARG A 40 -9.08 -11.23 -8.54
CA ARG A 40 -10.14 -11.11 -9.54
C ARG A 40 -10.21 -9.69 -10.07
N ALA A 41 -10.47 -9.55 -11.37
CA ALA A 41 -10.71 -8.27 -12.02
C ALA A 41 -12.03 -8.31 -12.77
N TYR A 42 -12.89 -7.33 -12.50
CA TYR A 42 -14.26 -7.24 -12.98
C TYR A 42 -14.35 -6.20 -14.08
N GLY A 43 -15.06 -6.51 -15.16
CA GLY A 43 -15.26 -5.59 -16.27
C GLY A 43 -15.91 -6.26 -17.48
N ASP A 44 -16.24 -5.46 -18.48
CA ASP A 44 -16.70 -5.97 -19.77
C ASP A 44 -15.49 -6.21 -20.68
N TRP A 45 -14.97 -7.43 -20.65
CA TRP A 45 -13.78 -7.86 -21.40
C TRP A 45 -14.01 -7.94 -22.92
N THR A 46 -15.23 -7.71 -23.39
CA THR A 46 -15.54 -7.61 -24.83
C THR A 46 -15.24 -6.22 -25.39
N THR A 47 -15.01 -5.23 -24.52
CA THR A 47 -14.73 -3.86 -24.92
C THR A 47 -13.24 -3.66 -25.24
N THR A 48 -12.95 -2.68 -26.10
CA THR A 48 -11.56 -2.30 -26.44
C THR A 48 -10.83 -1.62 -25.28
N ASN A 49 -11.56 -1.07 -24.31
CA ASN A 49 -10.98 -0.35 -23.18
C ASN A 49 -10.14 -1.23 -22.27
N LEU A 50 -10.47 -2.53 -22.18
CA LEU A 50 -9.78 -3.48 -21.33
C LEU A 50 -8.69 -4.30 -22.03
N VAL A 51 -8.41 -4.04 -23.31
CA VAL A 51 -7.37 -4.77 -24.07
C VAL A 51 -6.00 -4.72 -23.37
N GLY A 52 -5.65 -3.57 -22.78
CA GLY A 52 -4.39 -3.42 -22.04
C GLY A 52 -4.26 -4.32 -20.80
N TRP A 53 -5.36 -4.84 -20.26
CA TRP A 53 -5.35 -5.73 -19.11
C TRP A 53 -4.90 -7.16 -19.44
N LYS A 54 -5.07 -7.62 -20.68
CA LYS A 54 -4.86 -9.04 -21.08
C LYS A 54 -3.50 -9.59 -20.65
N GLU A 55 -2.43 -8.84 -20.88
CA GLU A 55 -1.08 -9.25 -20.51
C GLU A 55 -0.91 -9.28 -18.97
N HIS A 56 -1.45 -8.29 -18.27
CA HIS A 56 -1.38 -8.20 -16.81
C HIS A 56 -2.17 -9.32 -16.13
N LEU A 57 -3.37 -9.66 -16.62
CA LEU A 57 -4.17 -10.77 -16.10
C LEU A 57 -3.38 -12.07 -16.14
N HIS A 58 -2.78 -12.38 -17.29
CA HIS A 58 -2.00 -13.60 -17.46
C HIS A 58 -0.72 -13.59 -16.60
N ARG A 59 0.05 -12.50 -16.64
CA ARG A 59 1.34 -12.38 -15.95
C ARG A 59 1.20 -12.49 -14.42
N HIS A 60 0.13 -11.96 -13.88
CA HIS A 60 -0.10 -11.91 -12.42
C HIS A 60 -1.12 -12.95 -11.93
N ALA A 61 -1.59 -13.86 -12.81
CA ALA A 61 -2.61 -14.85 -12.51
C ALA A 61 -3.86 -14.22 -11.86
N ILE A 62 -4.38 -13.15 -12.47
CA ILE A 62 -5.62 -12.49 -12.08
C ILE A 62 -6.75 -13.07 -12.91
N GLN A 63 -7.81 -13.54 -12.25
CA GLN A 63 -8.98 -14.11 -12.91
C GLN A 63 -9.88 -12.99 -13.45
N PRO A 64 -10.11 -12.90 -14.77
CA PRO A 64 -11.08 -11.96 -15.30
C PRO A 64 -12.51 -12.46 -15.01
N MET A 65 -13.33 -11.57 -14.45
CA MET A 65 -14.74 -11.79 -14.20
C MET A 65 -15.53 -10.99 -15.24
N GLN A 66 -16.17 -11.71 -16.17
CA GLN A 66 -16.93 -11.07 -17.26
C GLN A 66 -18.27 -10.58 -16.74
N GLN A 67 -18.56 -9.32 -17.01
CA GLN A 67 -19.90 -8.76 -16.84
C GLN A 67 -20.30 -7.99 -18.10
N PHE A 68 -21.33 -8.48 -18.78
CA PHE A 68 -21.87 -7.80 -19.96
C PHE A 68 -22.68 -6.57 -19.55
N ALA A 69 -22.43 -5.47 -20.22
CA ALA A 69 -23.25 -4.26 -20.08
C ALA A 69 -24.53 -4.40 -20.91
N TYR A 70 -25.56 -5.03 -20.34
CA TYR A 70 -26.87 -5.20 -21.04
C TYR A 70 -27.60 -3.87 -21.32
N THR A 71 -27.28 -2.82 -20.58
CA THR A 71 -27.87 -1.48 -20.73
C THR A 71 -26.78 -0.43 -20.50
N LYS A 72 -26.69 0.55 -21.39
CA LYS A 72 -25.76 1.67 -21.23
C LYS A 72 -26.07 2.43 -19.92
N GLY A 73 -25.04 2.69 -19.11
CA GLY A 73 -25.14 3.51 -17.90
C GLY A 73 -25.73 2.82 -16.66
N LYS A 74 -25.78 1.48 -16.61
CA LYS A 74 -26.11 0.73 -15.39
C LYS A 74 -24.86 0.05 -14.83
N ASN A 75 -24.71 0.08 -13.51
CA ASN A 75 -23.59 -0.44 -12.69
C ASN A 75 -23.64 -1.99 -12.63
N SER A 76 -23.65 -2.66 -13.79
CA SER A 76 -23.73 -4.12 -13.84
C SER A 76 -22.42 -4.78 -13.34
N THR A 77 -21.29 -4.16 -13.62
CA THR A 77 -19.97 -4.59 -13.15
C THR A 77 -19.89 -4.48 -11.64
N ASP A 78 -20.35 -3.38 -11.05
CA ASP A 78 -20.33 -3.15 -9.59
C ASP A 78 -21.21 -4.17 -8.86
N SER A 79 -22.38 -4.50 -9.43
CA SER A 79 -23.26 -5.52 -8.85
C SER A 79 -22.59 -6.90 -8.83
N ALA A 80 -21.94 -7.31 -9.90
CA ALA A 80 -21.19 -8.58 -9.97
C ALA A 80 -20.02 -8.59 -8.99
N PHE A 81 -19.29 -7.49 -8.89
CA PHE A 81 -18.22 -7.31 -7.91
C PHE A 81 -18.75 -7.47 -6.48
N ILE A 82 -19.83 -6.79 -6.13
CA ILE A 82 -20.42 -6.84 -4.78
C ILE A 82 -20.89 -8.24 -4.44
N ILE A 83 -21.61 -8.92 -5.34
CA ILE A 83 -22.13 -10.28 -5.12
C ILE A 83 -20.97 -11.25 -4.85
N ASP A 84 -19.98 -11.26 -5.73
CA ASP A 84 -18.83 -12.15 -5.60
C ASP A 84 -17.97 -11.85 -4.35
N ALA A 85 -17.83 -10.57 -4.00
CA ALA A 85 -17.16 -10.15 -2.77
C ALA A 85 -17.91 -10.66 -1.51
N MET A 86 -19.24 -10.63 -1.52
CA MET A 86 -20.06 -11.17 -0.43
C MET A 86 -19.99 -12.69 -0.36
N ASP A 87 -19.96 -13.40 -1.48
CA ASP A 87 -19.76 -14.86 -1.51
C ASP A 87 -18.40 -15.23 -0.91
N LEU A 88 -17.34 -14.51 -1.25
CA LEU A 88 -16.01 -14.69 -0.66
C LEU A 88 -15.99 -14.39 0.83
N LEU A 89 -16.73 -13.37 1.29
CA LEU A 89 -16.85 -13.02 2.70
C LEU A 89 -17.48 -14.17 3.50
N TYR A 90 -18.57 -14.75 2.98
CA TYR A 90 -19.28 -15.86 3.64
C TYR A 90 -18.57 -17.21 3.51
N ALA A 91 -17.70 -17.40 2.52
CA ALA A 91 -16.85 -18.60 2.43
C ALA A 91 -15.88 -18.73 3.63
N GLY A 92 -15.63 -17.64 4.38
CA GLY A 92 -14.93 -17.66 5.67
C GLY A 92 -13.42 -17.90 5.61
N ASN A 93 -12.84 -18.05 4.43
CA ASN A 93 -11.45 -18.46 4.22
C ASN A 93 -10.44 -17.32 4.11
N LEU A 94 -10.86 -16.10 4.32
CA LEU A 94 -10.05 -14.88 4.12
C LEU A 94 -9.97 -14.09 5.41
N ASP A 95 -8.83 -13.45 5.63
CA ASP A 95 -8.59 -12.56 6.77
C ASP A 95 -8.88 -11.10 6.41
N GLY A 96 -8.78 -10.76 5.12
CA GLY A 96 -9.04 -9.41 4.64
C GLY A 96 -9.29 -9.30 3.14
N PHE A 97 -9.65 -8.09 2.74
CA PHE A 97 -9.99 -7.74 1.36
C PHE A 97 -9.23 -6.49 0.91
N CYS A 98 -8.74 -6.53 -0.32
CA CYS A 98 -8.20 -5.38 -1.02
C CYS A 98 -9.21 -4.97 -2.10
N LEU A 99 -9.88 -3.83 -1.92
CA LEU A 99 -10.86 -3.28 -2.86
C LEU A 99 -10.17 -2.21 -3.70
N VAL A 100 -10.08 -2.46 -5.00
CA VAL A 100 -9.39 -1.58 -5.95
C VAL A 100 -10.42 -0.88 -6.83
N SER A 101 -10.87 0.28 -6.40
CA SER A 101 -11.80 1.16 -7.12
C SER A 101 -11.76 2.58 -6.53
N SER A 102 -12.25 3.54 -7.29
CA SER A 102 -12.47 4.92 -6.84
C SER A 102 -13.96 5.26 -6.72
N ASP A 103 -14.86 4.25 -6.79
CA ASP A 103 -16.28 4.46 -6.72
C ASP A 103 -16.82 4.40 -5.29
N SER A 104 -17.67 5.36 -4.95
CA SER A 104 -18.37 5.44 -3.66
C SER A 104 -19.38 4.31 -3.43
N ASP A 105 -19.85 3.64 -4.48
CA ASP A 105 -20.85 2.57 -4.40
C ASP A 105 -20.32 1.38 -3.59
N PHE A 106 -19.00 1.22 -3.51
CA PHE A 106 -18.34 0.20 -2.68
C PHE A 106 -18.23 0.55 -1.18
N THR A 107 -18.66 1.75 -0.75
CA THR A 107 -18.63 2.17 0.66
C THR A 107 -19.37 1.18 1.57
N ARG A 108 -20.58 0.78 1.18
CA ARG A 108 -21.39 -0.19 1.95
C ARG A 108 -20.77 -1.57 2.01
N LEU A 109 -20.13 -2.01 0.93
CA LEU A 109 -19.40 -3.27 0.88
C LEU A 109 -18.22 -3.27 1.87
N ALA A 110 -17.37 -2.22 1.84
CA ALA A 110 -16.25 -2.07 2.77
C ALA A 110 -16.72 -2.09 4.22
N THR A 111 -17.76 -1.32 4.55
CA THR A 111 -18.38 -1.31 5.89
C THR A 111 -18.83 -2.70 6.30
N ARG A 112 -19.55 -3.41 5.41
CA ARG A 112 -20.07 -4.76 5.70
C ARG A 112 -18.97 -5.79 5.96
N MET A 113 -17.87 -5.71 5.22
CA MET A 113 -16.70 -6.58 5.44
C MET A 113 -16.07 -6.34 6.82
N ARG A 114 -15.92 -5.07 7.22
CA ARG A 114 -15.40 -4.70 8.55
C ARG A 114 -16.34 -5.13 9.67
N GLU A 115 -17.65 -4.99 9.52
CA GLU A 115 -18.65 -5.51 10.45
C GLU A 115 -18.55 -7.02 10.65
N ALA A 116 -18.12 -7.75 9.60
CA ALA A 116 -17.84 -9.18 9.67
C ALA A 116 -16.44 -9.53 10.24
N GLY A 117 -15.71 -8.53 10.76
CA GLY A 117 -14.40 -8.71 11.38
C GLY A 117 -13.26 -8.91 10.38
N LYS A 118 -13.45 -8.52 9.11
CA LYS A 118 -12.39 -8.60 8.08
C LYS A 118 -11.68 -7.26 7.96
N VAL A 119 -10.37 -7.30 7.70
CA VAL A 119 -9.59 -6.10 7.40
C VAL A 119 -9.84 -5.68 5.96
N VAL A 120 -10.06 -4.38 5.74
CA VAL A 120 -10.32 -3.84 4.40
C VAL A 120 -9.26 -2.81 4.01
N TYR A 121 -8.52 -3.12 2.96
CA TYR A 121 -7.57 -2.23 2.32
C TYR A 121 -8.19 -1.64 1.07
N GLY A 122 -8.40 -0.32 1.03
CA GLY A 122 -8.86 0.40 -0.15
C GLY A 122 -7.68 0.84 -1.02
N PHE A 123 -7.84 0.73 -2.32
CA PHE A 123 -6.89 1.25 -3.32
C PHE A 123 -7.67 2.04 -4.35
N GLY A 124 -7.34 3.30 -4.53
CA GLY A 124 -8.05 4.16 -5.47
C GLY A 124 -7.27 5.42 -5.81
N GLU A 125 -7.82 6.21 -6.70
CA GLU A 125 -7.25 7.49 -7.10
C GLU A 125 -7.54 8.58 -6.05
N ARG A 126 -6.80 9.71 -6.12
CA ARG A 126 -6.98 10.86 -5.22
C ARG A 126 -8.38 11.47 -5.27
N LYS A 127 -9.11 11.26 -6.39
CA LYS A 127 -10.50 11.72 -6.55
C LYS A 127 -11.52 10.85 -5.80
N THR A 128 -11.10 9.73 -5.18
CA THR A 128 -11.98 8.82 -4.46
C THR A 128 -12.75 9.56 -3.36
N PRO A 129 -14.09 9.41 -3.28
CA PRO A 129 -14.89 10.07 -2.27
C PRO A 129 -14.51 9.66 -0.85
N GLU A 130 -14.50 10.63 0.06
CA GLU A 130 -14.12 10.46 1.46
C GLU A 130 -14.90 9.34 2.20
N PRO A 131 -16.22 9.13 1.96
CA PRO A 131 -16.94 8.03 2.59
C PRO A 131 -16.35 6.65 2.31
N PHE A 132 -15.87 6.40 1.09
CA PHE A 132 -15.25 5.13 0.76
C PHE A 132 -13.86 5.00 1.42
N ILE A 133 -13.08 6.08 1.44
CA ILE A 133 -11.78 6.11 2.13
C ILE A 133 -11.96 5.79 3.62
N ALA A 134 -12.93 6.44 4.27
CA ALA A 134 -13.23 6.25 5.70
C ALA A 134 -13.80 4.86 6.01
N ALA A 135 -14.45 4.21 5.06
CA ALA A 135 -14.97 2.86 5.21
C ALA A 135 -13.87 1.77 5.22
N CYS A 136 -12.67 2.08 4.77
CA CYS A 136 -11.53 1.16 4.76
C CYS A 136 -10.71 1.28 6.06
N ASP A 137 -10.06 0.20 6.51
CA ASP A 137 -9.10 0.26 7.63
C ASP A 137 -7.82 0.99 7.22
N LYS A 138 -7.45 0.86 5.95
CA LYS A 138 -6.35 1.60 5.33
C LYS A 138 -6.69 1.89 3.87
N PHE A 139 -6.39 3.11 3.42
CA PHE A 139 -6.57 3.50 2.02
C PHE A 139 -5.22 3.91 1.41
N ILE A 140 -4.92 3.39 0.23
CA ILE A 140 -3.69 3.61 -0.52
C ILE A 140 -4.01 4.27 -1.86
N PHE A 141 -3.46 5.45 -2.10
CA PHE A 141 -3.65 6.15 -3.37
C PHE A 141 -2.75 5.55 -4.45
N LEU A 142 -3.35 5.16 -5.58
CA LEU A 142 -2.65 4.53 -6.71
C LEU A 142 -1.58 5.42 -7.32
N GLU A 143 -1.71 6.73 -7.24
CA GLU A 143 -0.70 7.68 -7.71
C GLU A 143 0.60 7.62 -6.91
N VAL A 144 0.54 7.19 -5.65
CA VAL A 144 1.74 7.01 -4.82
C VAL A 144 2.52 5.79 -5.29
N LEU A 145 1.83 4.75 -5.76
CA LEU A 145 2.43 3.53 -6.27
C LEU A 145 3.14 3.75 -7.62
N LYS A 146 2.64 4.66 -8.44
CA LYS A 146 3.21 5.02 -9.76
C LYS A 146 4.53 5.78 -9.69
N ARG A 147 4.98 6.23 -8.50
CA ARG A 147 6.28 6.90 -8.39
C ARG A 147 7.40 5.90 -8.69
N PRO A 148 8.32 6.22 -9.62
CA PRO A 148 9.51 5.39 -9.83
C PRO A 148 10.26 5.24 -8.51
N ALA A 149 10.80 4.05 -8.25
CA ALA A 149 11.66 3.78 -7.09
C ALA A 149 12.94 4.67 -7.05
N GLU A 150 13.19 5.46 -8.08
CA GLU A 150 14.29 6.43 -8.18
C GLU A 150 14.19 7.65 -7.25
N ALA A 151 13.07 7.87 -6.56
CA ALA A 151 12.98 8.96 -5.57
C ALA A 151 13.45 8.56 -4.17
N ALA A 152 13.94 7.34 -3.98
CA ALA A 152 14.74 6.93 -2.84
C ALA A 152 16.23 6.97 -3.18
N ALA A 153 16.68 7.97 -3.91
CA ALA A 153 18.09 8.32 -3.90
C ALA A 153 18.47 8.60 -2.44
N PRO A 154 19.56 8.01 -1.91
CA PRO A 154 20.01 8.39 -0.58
C PRO A 154 20.14 9.91 -0.58
N VAL A 155 19.47 10.55 0.36
CA VAL A 155 19.70 11.98 0.62
C VAL A 155 21.19 12.07 0.83
N SER A 156 21.92 12.56 -0.17
CA SER A 156 23.29 12.98 0.01
C SER A 156 23.20 14.12 0.99
N VAL A 157 23.48 13.85 2.25
CA VAL A 157 23.60 14.85 3.29
C VAL A 157 24.90 15.63 2.96
N SER A 158 24.86 16.42 1.92
CA SER A 158 25.84 17.47 1.67
C SER A 158 25.51 18.60 2.65
N GLY A 159 25.99 18.45 3.88
CA GLY A 159 25.72 19.39 4.94
C GLY A 159 25.99 18.84 6.35
N VAL A 160 26.52 17.63 6.47
CA VAL A 160 27.11 17.20 7.74
C VAL A 160 28.47 17.87 7.85
N PRO A 161 28.67 18.81 8.82
CA PRO A 161 30.01 19.35 9.07
C PRO A 161 30.93 18.17 9.34
N ASP A 162 32.15 18.25 8.80
CA ASP A 162 33.17 17.22 8.95
C ASP A 162 33.34 16.83 10.41
N LEU A 163 32.72 15.72 10.79
CA LEU A 163 32.77 15.16 12.16
C LEU A 163 34.22 14.86 12.55
N LYS A 164 35.12 14.62 11.61
CA LYS A 164 36.57 14.48 11.86
C LYS A 164 37.16 15.81 12.28
N GLY A 165 36.83 16.91 11.63
CA GLY A 165 37.27 18.25 11.99
C GLY A 165 36.78 18.68 13.36
N LEU A 166 35.52 18.38 13.71
CA LEU A 166 34.95 18.66 15.03
C LEU A 166 35.61 17.82 16.15
N LEU A 167 35.88 16.54 15.92
CA LEU A 167 36.53 15.65 16.88
C LEU A 167 37.98 16.05 17.11
N THR A 168 38.72 16.41 16.07
CA THR A 168 40.12 16.87 16.21
C THR A 168 40.23 18.20 16.94
N HIS A 169 39.28 19.13 16.72
CA HIS A 169 39.21 20.40 17.44
C HIS A 169 38.89 20.20 18.94
N ALA A 170 37.92 19.34 19.26
CA ALA A 170 37.56 19.01 20.64
C ALA A 170 38.69 18.32 21.41
N ILE A 171 39.45 17.43 20.78
CA ILE A 171 40.62 16.77 21.39
C ILE A 171 41.77 17.77 21.62
N ALA A 172 42.00 18.70 20.71
CA ALA A 172 43.02 19.74 20.87
C ALA A 172 42.71 20.72 22.01
N GLU A 173 41.45 21.09 22.20
CA GLU A 173 41.03 21.96 23.30
C GLU A 173 41.10 21.27 24.67
N THR A 174 40.73 19.99 24.74
CA THR A 174 40.86 19.21 26.00
C THR A 174 42.33 19.02 26.39
N SER A 175 43.22 18.78 25.43
CA SER A 175 44.68 18.67 25.68
C SER A 175 45.30 20.01 26.17
N ARG A 176 44.80 21.14 25.67
CA ARG A 176 45.23 22.46 26.18
C ARG A 176 44.73 22.75 27.60
N ALA A 177 43.51 22.33 27.93
CA ALA A 177 42.97 22.52 29.27
C ALA A 177 43.72 21.73 30.35
N VAL A 178 44.20 20.53 30.03
CA VAL A 178 44.95 19.67 30.93
C VAL A 178 46.38 20.21 31.17
N SER A 179 46.95 20.96 30.21
CA SER A 179 48.30 21.54 30.35
C SER A 179 48.36 22.87 31.14
N LEU A 180 47.26 23.38 31.60
CA LEU A 180 47.14 24.68 32.31
C LEU A 180 46.83 24.56 33.82
N GLN A 181 46.96 23.36 34.42
CA GLN A 181 46.87 23.26 35.89
C GLN A 181 48.30 23.36 36.48
N PRO A 182 48.60 24.48 37.20
CA PRO A 182 49.84 24.56 37.97
C PRO A 182 49.71 23.69 39.22
N GLU A 183 50.82 23.03 39.55
CA GLU A 183 51.02 22.18 40.71
C GLU A 183 50.56 22.89 42.01
N LEU A 184 49.59 22.32 42.73
CA LEU A 184 49.37 22.63 44.13
C LEU A 184 50.35 21.83 44.96
N SER A 185 51.42 22.51 45.33
CA SER A 185 52.44 22.08 46.31
C SER A 185 51.73 21.75 47.64
N ILE A 186 51.88 20.52 48.08
CA ILE A 186 51.54 20.08 49.42
C ILE A 186 52.73 20.48 50.31
N ALA A 187 52.56 21.50 51.13
CA ALA A 187 53.42 21.77 52.26
C ALA A 187 52.88 21.08 53.51
N ALA A 188 53.61 20.12 54.00
CA ALA A 188 53.36 19.49 55.28
C ALA A 188 53.77 20.44 56.46
N ALA A 189 52.94 20.41 57.49
CA ALA A 189 53.30 20.63 58.87
C ALA A 189 52.28 19.97 59.78
#